data_ddcb745bce406765534064dfdb4408c7
#
_entry.id   ddcb745bce406765534064dfdb4408c7
#
_cell.length_a   1.000
_cell.length_b   1.000
_cell.length_c   1.000
_cell.angle_alpha   90.00
_cell.angle_beta   90.00
_cell.angle_gamma   90.00
#
_symmetry.space_group_name_H-M   'P 1'
#
loop_
_entity.id
_entity.type
_entity.pdbx_description
1 polymer ?
#
loop_
_entity_poly.entity_id
_entity_poly.type
_entity_poly.pdbx_seq_one_letter_code
_entity_poly.pdbx_strand_id
1 'polypeptide(L)'
;MAHDMHSGDTERRILDSARRLFAEKGYEKTSIQDILNDLGLSKGGLYHHFKSKEAILDRLNADEWAVTARLLDKLIEHKDMSALEKLRVLIVSAVDAPDHLDLVRSQLALLKDPAFFTANMRFWSTRLPESFRSLIDMGVQDGSIPTAYPEEAAQLLSLLGNYWLMPCFYPADHAGMEHRIRCLATMLDAIGVPVFDETLILRTAEGLTALTPEEDTVSA
;
A
#
# COMPACT_ATOMS: atom_id res chain seq x y z
N MET A 1 30.64 -3.49 15.58
CA MET A 1 29.28 -3.36 16.15
C MET A 1 28.79 -1.92 16.31
N ALA A 2 29.56 -0.94 16.81
CA ALA A 2 29.07 0.46 16.93
C ALA A 2 28.89 1.20 15.60
N HIS A 3 29.63 0.83 14.54
CA HIS A 3 29.57 1.48 13.23
C HIS A 3 28.30 1.10 12.44
N ASP A 4 27.79 -0.12 12.61
CA ASP A 4 26.56 -0.59 11.95
C ASP A 4 25.27 0.03 12.56
N MET A 5 25.25 0.28 13.86
CA MET A 5 24.10 0.93 14.51
C MET A 5 23.93 2.38 14.06
N HIS A 6 25.02 3.12 13.82
CA HIS A 6 24.98 4.50 13.31
C HIS A 6 24.58 4.56 11.84
N SER A 7 24.93 3.55 11.05
CA SER A 7 24.56 3.47 9.62
C SER A 7 23.05 3.29 9.45
N GLY A 8 22.42 2.35 10.16
CA GLY A 8 20.98 2.12 10.09
C GLY A 8 20.14 3.29 10.62
N ASP A 9 20.61 4.01 11.65
CA ASP A 9 19.92 5.20 12.15
C ASP A 9 19.98 6.36 11.13
N THR A 10 21.11 6.56 10.49
CA THR A 10 21.27 7.58 9.44
C THR A 10 20.39 7.28 8.23
N GLU A 11 20.34 6.03 7.78
CA GLU A 11 19.49 5.60 6.68
C GLU A 11 18.01 5.89 6.97
N ARG A 12 17.53 5.50 8.15
CA ARG A 12 16.15 5.79 8.58
C ARG A 12 15.85 7.28 8.59
N ARG A 13 16.73 8.11 9.15
CA ARG A 13 16.58 9.57 9.16
C ARG A 13 16.50 10.16 7.75
N ILE A 14 17.28 9.63 6.79
CA ILE A 14 17.21 10.05 5.37
C ILE A 14 15.84 9.70 4.80
N LEU A 15 15.34 8.49 5.04
CA LEU A 15 14.03 8.04 4.55
C LEU A 15 12.88 8.87 5.14
N ASP A 16 12.89 9.14 6.46
CA ASP A 16 11.87 9.94 7.13
C ASP A 16 11.85 11.39 6.63
N SER A 17 13.02 12.00 6.46
CA SER A 17 13.15 13.35 5.88
C SER A 17 12.66 13.38 4.44
N ALA A 18 13.06 12.40 3.62
CA ALA A 18 12.64 12.32 2.22
C ALA A 18 11.12 12.15 2.11
N ARG A 19 10.51 11.24 2.90
CA ARG A 19 9.05 11.03 2.93
C ARG A 19 8.32 12.33 3.23
N ARG A 20 8.74 13.05 4.26
CA ARG A 20 8.15 14.34 4.63
C ARG A 20 8.31 15.39 3.53
N LEU A 21 9.52 15.58 2.99
CA LEU A 21 9.78 16.57 1.95
C LEU A 21 9.05 16.23 0.63
N PHE A 22 8.95 14.97 0.26
CA PHE A 22 8.16 14.53 -0.89
C PHE A 22 6.67 14.84 -0.71
N ALA A 23 6.13 14.64 0.51
CA ALA A 23 4.74 14.98 0.82
C ALA A 23 4.48 16.49 0.78
N GLU A 24 5.39 17.31 1.35
CA GLU A 24 5.24 18.76 1.46
C GLU A 24 5.47 19.50 0.13
N LYS A 25 6.50 19.12 -0.63
CA LYS A 25 6.96 19.84 -1.83
C LYS A 25 6.65 19.12 -3.14
N GLY A 26 6.33 17.83 -3.09
CA GLY A 26 6.29 16.92 -4.24
C GLY A 26 7.65 16.29 -4.52
N TYR A 27 7.64 15.08 -5.10
CA TYR A 27 8.87 14.34 -5.44
C TYR A 27 9.76 15.11 -6.42
N GLU A 28 9.19 15.61 -7.52
CA GLU A 28 9.98 16.32 -8.55
C GLU A 28 10.66 17.58 -8.01
N LYS A 29 9.97 18.34 -7.15
CA LYS A 29 10.50 19.60 -6.59
C LYS A 29 11.44 19.41 -5.43
N THR A 30 11.56 18.21 -4.87
CA THR A 30 12.50 17.89 -3.80
C THR A 30 13.82 17.44 -4.38
N SER A 31 14.91 18.10 -3.98
CA SER A 31 16.27 17.75 -4.36
C SER A 31 16.99 16.99 -3.26
N ILE A 32 18.06 16.26 -3.62
CA ILE A 32 18.99 15.68 -2.63
C ILE A 32 19.54 16.76 -1.69
N GLN A 33 19.75 17.99 -2.19
CA GLN A 33 20.25 19.10 -1.36
C GLN A 33 19.22 19.52 -0.30
N ASP A 34 17.92 19.45 -0.59
CA ASP A 34 16.87 19.72 0.41
C ASP A 34 16.96 18.73 1.58
N ILE A 35 17.13 17.44 1.27
CA ILE A 35 17.26 16.37 2.29
C ILE A 35 18.55 16.59 3.11
N LEU A 36 19.65 16.94 2.45
CA LEU A 36 20.91 17.25 3.13
C LEU A 36 20.79 18.43 4.09
N ASN A 37 20.13 19.50 3.65
CA ASN A 37 19.90 20.70 4.46
C ASN A 37 19.00 20.41 5.67
N ASP A 38 17.95 19.64 5.46
CA ASP A 38 17.01 19.25 6.52
C ASP A 38 17.69 18.44 7.63
N LEU A 39 18.62 17.56 7.26
CA LEU A 39 19.30 16.67 8.21
C LEU A 39 20.65 17.18 8.73
N GLY A 40 21.17 18.24 8.13
CA GLY A 40 22.54 18.71 8.42
C GLY A 40 23.62 17.70 7.98
N LEU A 41 23.33 16.87 6.96
CA LEU A 41 24.26 15.86 6.48
C LEU A 41 25.18 16.40 5.38
N SER A 42 26.40 15.86 5.30
CA SER A 42 27.27 16.07 4.15
C SER A 42 26.83 15.25 2.94
N LYS A 43 27.16 15.70 1.71
CA LYS A 43 26.93 14.92 0.49
C LYS A 43 27.49 13.49 0.61
N GLY A 44 28.70 13.34 1.09
CA GLY A 44 29.34 12.02 1.27
C GLY A 44 28.54 11.10 2.18
N GLY A 45 27.98 11.66 3.28
CA GLY A 45 27.15 10.91 4.23
C GLY A 45 25.88 10.35 3.59
N LEU A 46 25.19 11.14 2.77
CA LEU A 46 23.98 10.67 2.10
C LEU A 46 24.32 9.67 0.97
N TYR A 47 25.29 10.00 0.10
CA TYR A 47 25.65 9.15 -1.04
C TYR A 47 26.30 7.81 -0.65
N HIS A 48 26.72 7.68 0.60
CA HIS A 48 27.10 6.38 1.17
C HIS A 48 25.88 5.43 1.27
N HIS A 49 24.71 5.96 1.61
CA HIS A 49 23.47 5.20 1.76
C HIS A 49 22.66 5.11 0.46
N PHE A 50 22.47 6.23 -0.23
CA PHE A 50 21.63 6.31 -1.42
C PHE A 50 22.35 6.97 -2.58
N LYS A 51 22.36 6.31 -3.74
CA LYS A 51 23.06 6.80 -4.94
C LYS A 51 22.29 7.90 -5.68
N SER A 52 20.97 7.99 -5.49
CA SER A 52 20.10 8.95 -6.15
C SER A 52 18.79 9.15 -5.36
N LYS A 53 17.98 10.13 -5.76
CA LYS A 53 16.65 10.39 -5.22
C LYS A 53 15.70 9.23 -5.51
N GLU A 54 15.83 8.62 -6.68
CA GLU A 54 15.09 7.42 -7.09
C GLU A 54 15.40 6.24 -6.16
N ALA A 55 16.66 6.04 -5.77
CA ALA A 55 17.04 4.97 -4.84
C ALA A 55 16.41 5.15 -3.45
N ILE A 56 16.20 6.40 -3.01
CA ILE A 56 15.46 6.70 -1.78
C ILE A 56 13.99 6.32 -1.94
N LEU A 57 13.37 6.68 -3.07
CA LEU A 57 11.97 6.34 -3.38
C LEU A 57 11.76 4.83 -3.45
N ASP A 58 12.63 4.13 -4.16
CA ASP A 58 12.60 2.65 -4.27
C ASP A 58 12.69 1.98 -2.89
N ARG A 59 13.54 2.53 -2.00
CA ARG A 59 13.67 2.01 -0.64
C ARG A 59 12.44 2.31 0.22
N LEU A 60 11.83 3.48 0.10
CA LEU A 60 10.57 3.79 0.77
C LEU A 60 9.47 2.79 0.38
N ASN A 61 9.32 2.51 -0.91
CA ASN A 61 8.39 1.51 -1.42
C ASN A 61 8.71 0.09 -0.94
N ALA A 62 10.00 -0.28 -0.88
CA ALA A 62 10.43 -1.59 -0.41
C ALA A 62 10.16 -1.80 1.09
N ASP A 63 10.31 -0.76 1.91
CA ASP A 63 10.06 -0.85 3.36
C ASP A 63 8.57 -1.07 3.66
N GLU A 64 7.69 -0.45 2.90
CA GLU A 64 6.23 -0.67 2.99
C GLU A 64 5.86 -2.09 2.59
N TRP A 65 6.42 -2.54 1.48
CA TRP A 65 6.23 -3.91 1.04
C TRP A 65 6.69 -4.93 2.08
N ALA A 66 7.81 -4.68 2.76
CA ALA A 66 8.32 -5.60 3.78
C ALA A 66 7.35 -5.83 4.96
N VAL A 67 6.46 -4.89 5.26
CA VAL A 67 5.39 -5.08 6.26
C VAL A 67 4.35 -6.07 5.75
N THR A 68 3.84 -5.85 4.54
CA THR A 68 2.85 -6.73 3.90
C THR A 68 3.42 -8.14 3.66
N ALA A 69 4.68 -8.24 3.21
CA ALA A 69 5.35 -9.51 2.98
C ALA A 69 5.47 -10.34 4.27
N ARG A 70 5.87 -9.71 5.37
CA ARG A 70 5.94 -10.40 6.69
C ARG A 70 4.57 -10.89 7.18
N LEU A 71 3.50 -10.13 6.93
CA LEU A 71 2.15 -10.59 7.25
C LEU A 71 1.77 -11.78 6.37
N LEU A 72 2.02 -11.69 5.06
CA LEU A 72 1.76 -12.77 4.12
C LEU A 72 2.48 -14.05 4.52
N ASP A 73 3.77 -13.99 4.85
CA ASP A 73 4.54 -15.16 5.30
C ASP A 73 3.88 -15.83 6.52
N LYS A 74 3.49 -15.02 7.53
CA LYS A 74 2.79 -15.54 8.72
C LYS A 74 1.44 -16.18 8.37
N LEU A 75 0.68 -15.57 7.45
CA LEU A 75 -0.60 -16.11 7.01
C LEU A 75 -0.43 -17.43 6.26
N ILE A 76 0.58 -17.53 5.39
CA ILE A 76 0.88 -18.76 4.64
C ILE A 76 1.20 -19.92 5.61
N GLU A 77 1.98 -19.64 6.65
CA GLU A 77 2.36 -20.64 7.66
C GLU A 77 1.20 -21.06 8.59
N HIS A 78 0.12 -20.27 8.67
CA HIS A 78 -1.01 -20.57 9.57
C HIS A 78 -1.84 -21.72 9.02
N LYS A 79 -1.88 -22.85 9.76
CA LYS A 79 -2.46 -24.12 9.29
C LYS A 79 -3.97 -24.23 9.51
N ASP A 80 -4.52 -23.50 10.48
CA ASP A 80 -5.91 -23.61 10.92
C ASP A 80 -6.85 -22.63 10.18
N MET A 81 -6.36 -21.93 9.16
CA MET A 81 -7.14 -21.00 8.34
C MET A 81 -7.17 -21.48 6.90
N SER A 82 -8.36 -21.41 6.27
CA SER A 82 -8.47 -21.55 4.82
C SER A 82 -7.77 -20.41 4.09
N ALA A 83 -7.40 -20.62 2.85
CA ALA A 83 -6.76 -19.57 2.06
C ALA A 83 -7.67 -18.34 1.86
N LEU A 84 -8.98 -18.53 1.77
CA LEU A 84 -9.95 -17.43 1.72
C LEU A 84 -9.92 -16.57 2.99
N GLU A 85 -9.86 -17.19 4.18
CA GLU A 85 -9.74 -16.47 5.45
C GLU A 85 -8.42 -15.69 5.53
N LYS A 86 -7.31 -16.29 5.08
CA LYS A 86 -6.02 -15.61 5.00
C LYS A 86 -6.07 -14.40 4.09
N LEU A 87 -6.70 -14.53 2.92
CA LEU A 87 -6.88 -13.43 1.96
C LEU A 87 -7.72 -12.29 2.56
N ARG A 88 -8.78 -12.61 3.31
CA ARG A 88 -9.60 -11.64 4.05
C ARG A 88 -8.79 -10.90 5.11
N VAL A 89 -7.97 -11.61 5.89
CA VAL A 89 -7.09 -10.99 6.89
C VAL A 89 -6.07 -10.06 6.23
N LEU A 90 -5.49 -10.45 5.09
CA LEU A 90 -4.56 -9.60 4.36
C LEU A 90 -5.21 -8.29 3.90
N ILE A 91 -6.44 -8.36 3.36
CA ILE A 91 -7.19 -7.18 2.90
C ILE A 91 -7.55 -6.28 4.08
N VAL A 92 -8.11 -6.86 5.16
CA VAL A 92 -8.52 -6.08 6.32
C VAL A 92 -7.35 -5.39 7.01
N SER A 93 -6.19 -6.02 7.05
CA SER A 93 -4.99 -5.45 7.67
C SER A 93 -4.53 -4.15 6.99
N ALA A 94 -4.88 -3.96 5.73
CA ALA A 94 -4.56 -2.74 4.98
C ALA A 94 -5.45 -1.53 5.38
N VAL A 95 -6.57 -1.76 6.07
CA VAL A 95 -7.54 -0.71 6.41
C VAL A 95 -7.81 -0.55 7.90
N ASP A 96 -7.40 -1.52 8.75
CA ASP A 96 -7.72 -1.54 10.17
C ASP A 96 -6.59 -1.07 11.10
N ALA A 97 -5.34 -1.05 10.65
CA ALA A 97 -4.22 -0.68 11.49
C ALA A 97 -4.05 0.85 11.51
N PRO A 98 -4.24 1.54 12.67
CA PRO A 98 -4.11 3.01 12.74
C PRO A 98 -2.76 3.53 12.23
N ASP A 99 -1.66 2.88 12.62
CA ASP A 99 -0.32 3.24 12.16
C ASP A 99 -0.17 3.06 10.63
N HIS A 100 -0.86 2.09 10.05
CA HIS A 100 -0.88 1.87 8.61
C HIS A 100 -1.71 2.93 7.89
N LEU A 101 -2.86 3.33 8.44
CA LEU A 101 -3.69 4.39 7.87
C LEU A 101 -2.95 5.73 7.82
N ASP A 102 -2.20 6.09 8.86
CA ASP A 102 -1.41 7.32 8.87
C ASP A 102 -0.28 7.27 7.83
N LEU A 103 0.34 6.11 7.67
CA LEU A 103 1.32 5.88 6.61
C LEU A 103 0.67 6.04 5.23
N VAL A 104 -0.46 5.37 4.98
CA VAL A 104 -1.21 5.48 3.71
C VAL A 104 -1.63 6.92 3.45
N ARG A 105 -2.16 7.65 4.44
CA ARG A 105 -2.50 9.08 4.29
C ARG A 105 -1.32 9.91 3.83
N SER A 106 -0.15 9.69 4.43
CA SER A 106 1.07 10.42 4.04
C SER A 106 1.46 10.15 2.58
N GLN A 107 1.16 8.97 2.05
CA GLN A 107 1.44 8.57 0.69
C GLN A 107 0.39 9.02 -0.32
N LEU A 108 -0.88 9.14 0.09
CA LEU A 108 -1.94 9.64 -0.81
C LEU A 108 -1.60 11.02 -1.38
N ALA A 109 -0.94 11.87 -0.59
CA ALA A 109 -0.44 13.15 -1.07
C ALA A 109 0.65 12.99 -2.14
N LEU A 110 1.51 11.97 -2.00
CA LEU A 110 2.59 11.66 -2.96
C LEU A 110 2.06 11.08 -4.27
N LEU A 111 0.93 10.37 -4.26
CA LEU A 111 0.31 9.80 -5.48
C LEU A 111 -0.15 10.87 -6.48
N LYS A 112 -0.23 12.14 -6.06
CA LYS A 112 -0.45 13.27 -6.98
C LYS A 112 0.79 13.60 -7.81
N ASP A 113 1.98 13.15 -7.40
CA ASP A 113 3.22 13.32 -8.16
C ASP A 113 3.32 12.22 -9.23
N PRO A 114 3.49 12.56 -10.54
CA PRO A 114 3.49 11.58 -11.62
C PRO A 114 4.58 10.52 -11.52
N ALA A 115 5.78 10.88 -11.01
CA ALA A 115 6.88 9.93 -10.89
C ALA A 115 6.60 8.92 -9.77
N PHE A 116 6.10 9.41 -8.63
CA PHE A 116 5.69 8.55 -7.53
C PHE A 116 4.51 7.64 -7.93
N PHE A 117 3.50 8.20 -8.61
CA PHE A 117 2.38 7.41 -9.13
C PHE A 117 2.84 6.31 -10.08
N THR A 118 3.76 6.62 -11.02
CA THR A 118 4.28 5.63 -11.97
C THR A 118 5.04 4.51 -11.25
N ALA A 119 5.84 4.84 -10.23
CA ALA A 119 6.55 3.83 -9.43
C ALA A 119 5.57 2.90 -8.68
N ASN A 120 4.51 3.47 -8.10
CA ASN A 120 3.47 2.68 -7.43
C ASN A 120 2.67 1.82 -8.42
N MET A 121 2.28 2.34 -9.58
CA MET A 121 1.59 1.56 -10.61
C MET A 121 2.41 0.35 -11.06
N ARG A 122 3.73 0.52 -11.19
CA ARG A 122 4.62 -0.61 -11.48
C ARG A 122 4.59 -1.67 -10.37
N PHE A 123 4.62 -1.23 -9.12
CA PHE A 123 4.54 -2.11 -7.97
C PHE A 123 3.19 -2.86 -7.90
N TRP A 124 2.08 -2.14 -8.05
CA TRP A 124 0.73 -2.71 -8.04
C TRP A 124 0.45 -3.67 -9.20
N SER A 125 1.17 -3.51 -10.32
CA SER A 125 1.03 -4.40 -11.49
C SER A 125 2.00 -5.58 -11.50
N THR A 126 2.99 -5.63 -10.61
CA THR A 126 3.99 -6.70 -10.59
C THR A 126 4.05 -7.43 -9.25
N ARG A 127 4.46 -6.74 -8.18
CA ARG A 127 4.75 -7.36 -6.88
C ARG A 127 3.50 -7.72 -6.07
N LEU A 128 2.55 -6.81 -6.01
CA LEU A 128 1.34 -7.01 -5.21
C LEU A 128 0.46 -8.16 -5.74
N PRO A 129 0.26 -8.32 -7.07
CA PRO A 129 -0.46 -9.47 -7.60
C PRO A 129 0.16 -10.82 -7.23
N GLU A 130 1.49 -10.92 -7.15
CA GLU A 130 2.19 -12.16 -6.74
C GLU A 130 1.73 -12.64 -5.37
N SER A 131 1.48 -11.71 -4.43
CA SER A 131 1.02 -12.04 -3.08
C SER A 131 -0.41 -12.51 -3.03
N PHE A 132 -1.31 -11.81 -3.72
CA PHE A 132 -2.69 -12.26 -3.85
C PHE A 132 -2.77 -13.60 -4.56
N ARG A 133 -1.96 -13.78 -5.61
CA ARG A 133 -1.89 -15.02 -6.38
C ARG A 133 -1.52 -16.21 -5.51
N SER A 134 -0.53 -16.06 -4.63
CA SER A 134 -0.12 -17.12 -3.71
C SER A 134 -1.26 -17.64 -2.84
N LEU A 135 -2.07 -16.71 -2.28
CA LEU A 135 -3.23 -17.08 -1.47
C LEU A 135 -4.38 -17.63 -2.31
N ILE A 136 -4.62 -17.08 -3.50
CA ILE A 136 -5.67 -17.58 -4.39
C ILE A 136 -5.35 -19.00 -4.88
N ASP A 137 -4.09 -19.29 -5.25
CA ASP A 137 -3.67 -20.63 -5.65
C ASP A 137 -3.82 -21.65 -4.49
N MET A 138 -3.53 -21.23 -3.25
CA MET A 138 -3.83 -22.05 -2.07
C MET A 138 -5.33 -22.29 -1.91
N GLY A 139 -6.16 -21.26 -2.18
CA GLY A 139 -7.63 -21.35 -2.10
C GLY A 139 -8.23 -22.25 -3.18
N VAL A 140 -7.64 -22.30 -4.36
CA VAL A 140 -7.99 -23.29 -5.40
C VAL A 140 -7.67 -24.70 -4.93
N GLN A 141 -6.53 -24.89 -4.25
CA GLN A 141 -6.09 -26.20 -3.75
C GLN A 141 -6.93 -26.69 -2.56
N ASP A 142 -7.28 -25.82 -1.62
CA ASP A 142 -8.09 -26.17 -0.45
C ASP A 142 -9.61 -26.10 -0.70
N GLY A 143 -10.01 -25.63 -1.90
CA GLY A 143 -11.39 -25.51 -2.33
C GLY A 143 -12.14 -24.29 -1.79
N SER A 144 -11.47 -23.38 -1.04
CA SER A 144 -12.10 -22.20 -0.47
C SER A 144 -12.28 -21.05 -1.50
N ILE A 145 -11.52 -21.07 -2.62
CA ILE A 145 -11.61 -20.09 -3.72
C ILE A 145 -11.78 -20.84 -5.05
N PRO A 146 -13.00 -21.17 -5.48
CA PRO A 146 -13.24 -22.00 -6.67
C PRO A 146 -13.16 -21.20 -7.98
N THR A 147 -12.05 -20.48 -8.21
CA THR A 147 -11.86 -19.66 -9.41
C THR A 147 -11.12 -20.42 -10.51
N ALA A 148 -11.53 -20.16 -11.76
CA ALA A 148 -10.77 -20.56 -12.95
C ALA A 148 -9.76 -19.48 -13.42
N TYR A 149 -9.72 -18.33 -12.72
CA TYR A 149 -8.96 -17.12 -13.11
C TYR A 149 -8.06 -16.61 -11.99
N PRO A 150 -7.17 -17.43 -11.41
CA PRO A 150 -6.41 -17.02 -10.24
C PRO A 150 -5.43 -15.87 -10.51
N GLU A 151 -4.89 -15.78 -11.72
CA GLU A 151 -3.99 -14.67 -12.13
C GLU A 151 -4.75 -13.36 -12.28
N GLU A 152 -5.82 -13.37 -13.06
CA GLU A 152 -6.66 -12.20 -13.32
C GLU A 152 -7.30 -11.69 -12.04
N ALA A 153 -7.74 -12.59 -11.15
CA ALA A 153 -8.28 -12.23 -9.85
C ALA A 153 -7.24 -11.49 -8.97
N ALA A 154 -6.01 -11.98 -8.94
CA ALA A 154 -4.91 -11.34 -8.22
C ALA A 154 -4.59 -9.94 -8.78
N GLN A 155 -4.57 -9.79 -10.10
CA GLN A 155 -4.36 -8.52 -10.80
C GLN A 155 -5.52 -7.55 -10.54
N LEU A 156 -6.77 -8.01 -10.60
CA LEU A 156 -7.96 -7.20 -10.31
C LEU A 156 -7.99 -6.73 -8.86
N LEU A 157 -7.72 -7.59 -7.88
CA LEU A 157 -7.63 -7.22 -6.47
C LEU A 157 -6.56 -6.15 -6.26
N SER A 158 -5.40 -6.32 -6.85
CA SER A 158 -4.31 -5.36 -6.76
C SER A 158 -4.68 -4.00 -7.37
N LEU A 159 -5.17 -3.98 -8.60
CA LEU A 159 -5.49 -2.75 -9.32
C LEU A 159 -6.69 -2.03 -8.73
N LEU A 160 -7.78 -2.74 -8.49
CA LEU A 160 -9.02 -2.13 -8.02
C LEU A 160 -8.90 -1.69 -6.57
N GLY A 161 -8.23 -2.47 -5.71
CA GLY A 161 -7.98 -2.11 -4.32
C GLY A 161 -7.10 -0.86 -4.16
N ASN A 162 -6.07 -0.71 -4.99
CA ASN A 162 -5.08 0.36 -4.83
C ASN A 162 -5.28 1.57 -5.78
N TYR A 163 -6.20 1.50 -6.70
CA TYR A 163 -6.52 2.62 -7.59
C TYR A 163 -8.00 2.98 -7.55
N TRP A 164 -8.89 2.04 -7.89
CA TRP A 164 -10.32 2.33 -8.02
C TRP A 164 -11.02 2.56 -6.68
N LEU A 165 -10.60 1.87 -5.61
CA LEU A 165 -11.13 2.09 -4.27
C LEU A 165 -10.47 3.27 -3.54
N MET A 166 -9.35 3.80 -4.03
CA MET A 166 -8.65 4.90 -3.34
C MET A 166 -9.41 6.22 -3.47
N PRO A 167 -9.77 6.86 -2.34
CA PRO A 167 -10.56 8.09 -2.36
C PRO A 167 -9.83 9.30 -2.97
N CYS A 168 -8.50 9.27 -3.04
CA CYS A 168 -7.72 10.31 -3.71
C CYS A 168 -7.91 10.33 -5.24
N PHE A 169 -8.32 9.21 -5.86
CA PHE A 169 -8.63 9.11 -7.29
C PHE A 169 -10.14 9.15 -7.55
N TYR A 170 -10.91 8.49 -6.72
CA TYR A 170 -12.35 8.39 -6.82
C TYR A 170 -13.00 8.74 -5.47
N PRO A 171 -13.15 10.04 -5.16
CA PRO A 171 -13.77 10.50 -3.92
C PRO A 171 -15.18 9.91 -3.74
N ALA A 172 -15.48 9.48 -2.53
CA ALA A 172 -16.81 9.02 -2.16
C ALA A 172 -17.01 9.20 -0.65
N ASP A 173 -18.26 9.44 -0.25
CA ASP A 173 -18.67 9.30 1.13
C ASP A 173 -18.75 7.82 1.54
N HIS A 174 -19.07 7.54 2.78
CA HIS A 174 -19.14 6.17 3.30
C HIS A 174 -20.13 5.30 2.51
N ALA A 175 -21.32 5.81 2.19
CA ALA A 175 -22.33 5.06 1.44
C ALA A 175 -21.88 4.77 0.00
N GLY A 176 -21.26 5.73 -0.66
CA GLY A 176 -20.68 5.57 -2.00
C GLY A 176 -19.51 4.59 -2.01
N MET A 177 -18.66 4.60 -0.97
CA MET A 177 -17.56 3.64 -0.83
C MET A 177 -18.10 2.23 -0.60
N GLU A 178 -19.05 2.06 0.30
CA GLU A 178 -19.72 0.77 0.53
C GLU A 178 -20.34 0.22 -0.76
N HIS A 179 -21.08 1.06 -1.51
CA HIS A 179 -21.67 0.65 -2.79
C HIS A 179 -20.62 0.20 -3.80
N ARG A 180 -19.49 0.89 -3.86
CA ARG A 180 -18.36 0.53 -4.74
C ARG A 180 -17.73 -0.81 -4.35
N ILE A 181 -17.52 -1.06 -3.07
CA ILE A 181 -16.98 -2.33 -2.57
C ILE A 181 -17.96 -3.48 -2.85
N ARG A 182 -19.28 -3.27 -2.71
CA ARG A 182 -20.29 -4.26 -3.09
C ARG A 182 -20.27 -4.57 -4.59
N CYS A 183 -20.02 -3.58 -5.42
CA CYS A 183 -19.84 -3.80 -6.86
C CYS A 183 -18.60 -4.68 -7.11
N LEU A 184 -17.47 -4.37 -6.47
CA LEU A 184 -16.25 -5.19 -6.56
C LEU A 184 -16.50 -6.62 -6.05
N ALA A 185 -17.18 -6.79 -4.92
CA ALA A 185 -17.55 -8.09 -4.37
C ALA A 185 -18.35 -8.92 -5.40
N THR A 186 -19.38 -8.30 -6.01
CA THR A 186 -20.18 -8.97 -7.05
C THR A 186 -19.33 -9.40 -8.25
N MET A 187 -18.37 -8.58 -8.69
CA MET A 187 -17.49 -8.93 -9.79
C MET A 187 -16.57 -10.11 -9.45
N LEU A 188 -15.99 -10.11 -8.24
CA LEU A 188 -15.10 -11.17 -7.77
C LEU A 188 -15.86 -12.47 -7.51
N ASP A 189 -17.06 -12.41 -6.93
CA ASP A 189 -17.94 -13.58 -6.74
C ASP A 189 -18.28 -14.24 -8.08
N ALA A 190 -18.56 -13.44 -9.11
CA ALA A 190 -18.86 -13.95 -10.45
C ALA A 190 -17.72 -14.76 -11.08
N ILE A 191 -16.47 -14.48 -10.69
CA ILE A 191 -15.29 -15.24 -11.14
C ILE A 191 -14.81 -16.27 -10.10
N GLY A 192 -15.61 -16.54 -9.04
CA GLY A 192 -15.31 -17.56 -8.04
C GLY A 192 -14.32 -17.13 -6.95
N VAL A 193 -14.23 -15.84 -6.64
CA VAL A 193 -13.39 -15.29 -5.57
C VAL A 193 -14.25 -14.60 -4.51
N PRO A 194 -14.93 -15.34 -3.60
CA PRO A 194 -15.90 -14.80 -2.64
C PRO A 194 -15.21 -14.17 -1.43
N VAL A 195 -14.31 -13.20 -1.68
CA VAL A 195 -13.48 -12.63 -0.62
C VAL A 195 -14.24 -11.65 0.28
N PHE A 196 -15.15 -10.87 -0.28
CA PHE A 196 -15.90 -9.85 0.45
C PHE A 196 -17.21 -10.40 1.02
N ASP A 197 -17.24 -10.71 2.31
CA ASP A 197 -18.49 -10.88 3.05
C ASP A 197 -18.97 -9.52 3.61
N GLU A 198 -20.17 -9.52 4.22
CA GLU A 198 -20.78 -8.29 4.74
C GLU A 198 -19.89 -7.57 5.75
N THR A 199 -19.22 -8.30 6.63
CA THR A 199 -18.31 -7.73 7.63
C THR A 199 -17.11 -7.05 6.97
N LEU A 200 -16.51 -7.71 5.99
CA LEU A 200 -15.33 -7.16 5.29
C LEU A 200 -15.70 -5.95 4.42
N ILE A 201 -16.90 -5.94 3.81
CA ILE A 201 -17.41 -4.79 3.07
C ILE A 201 -17.48 -3.56 3.97
N LEU A 202 -18.16 -3.69 5.12
CA LEU A 202 -18.36 -2.56 6.06
C LEU A 202 -17.04 -2.06 6.63
N ARG A 203 -16.15 -2.95 7.09
CA ARG A 203 -14.83 -2.58 7.62
C ARG A 203 -13.95 -1.90 6.58
N THR A 204 -13.96 -2.41 5.35
CA THR A 204 -13.18 -1.82 4.25
C THR A 204 -13.74 -0.44 3.88
N ALA A 205 -15.06 -0.27 3.85
CA ALA A 205 -15.68 1.03 3.59
C ALA A 205 -15.32 2.06 4.66
N GLU A 206 -15.39 1.68 5.94
CA GLU A 206 -15.02 2.54 7.07
C GLU A 206 -13.53 2.97 6.98
N GLY A 207 -12.62 2.02 6.82
CA GLY A 207 -11.18 2.31 6.75
C GLY A 207 -10.81 3.16 5.53
N LEU A 208 -11.37 2.88 4.34
CA LEU A 208 -11.09 3.68 3.15
C LEU A 208 -11.72 5.09 3.22
N THR A 209 -12.90 5.22 3.82
CA THR A 209 -13.51 6.54 4.04
C THR A 209 -12.68 7.39 5.00
N ALA A 210 -12.07 6.79 6.01
CA ALA A 210 -11.15 7.47 6.91
C ALA A 210 -9.89 8.01 6.20
N LEU A 211 -9.56 7.52 5.01
CA LEU A 211 -8.47 8.03 4.18
C LEU A 211 -8.86 9.22 3.30
N THR A 212 -10.15 9.57 3.23
CA THR A 212 -10.60 10.74 2.47
C THR A 212 -9.95 11.98 3.07
N PRO A 213 -9.26 12.82 2.26
CA PRO A 213 -8.73 14.07 2.77
C PRO A 213 -9.86 14.91 3.35
N GLU A 214 -9.66 15.49 4.53
CA GLU A 214 -10.54 16.54 5.00
C GLU A 214 -10.54 17.63 3.92
N GLU A 215 -11.70 17.93 3.32
CA GLU A 215 -11.80 19.04 2.40
C GLU A 215 -11.32 20.28 3.16
N ASP A 216 -10.24 20.90 2.68
CA ASP A 216 -9.95 22.27 3.04
C ASP A 216 -11.22 23.05 2.74
N THR A 217 -11.97 23.38 3.77
CA THR A 217 -13.10 24.31 3.70
C THR A 217 -12.53 25.67 3.34
N VAL A 218 -12.14 25.81 2.09
CA VAL A 218 -11.89 27.10 1.48
C VAL A 218 -13.26 27.75 1.36
N SER A 219 -13.53 28.61 2.35
CA SER A 219 -14.64 29.54 2.36
C SER A 219 -14.79 30.21 0.99
N ALA A 220 -15.96 30.04 0.40
CA ALA A 220 -16.41 30.83 -0.73
C ALA A 220 -16.58 32.30 -0.31
#